data_a12c4873b8726c704755f0e92337031f
#
_entry.id   a12c4873b8726c704755f0e92337031f
#
_cell.length_a   1.000
_cell.length_b   1.000
_cell.length_c   1.000
_cell.angle_alpha   90.00
_cell.angle_beta   90.00
_cell.angle_gamma   90.00
#
_symmetry.space_group_name_H-M   'P 1'
#
loop_
_entity.id
_entity.type
_entity.pdbx_description
1 polymer ?
#
loop_
_entity_poly.entity_id
_entity_poly.type
_entity_poly.pdbx_seq_one_letter_code
_entity_poly.pdbx_strand_id
1 'polypeptide(L)'
;MNILLAEDNDLNLEIAQFLLENAGATVTAARNGQEAVDIFAASRPGEFDAILMDVMMPVMDGYTATRTIRRLDRPDAGRIPILAMTANAFAEDRRRAYEAGMNEHLTKPLETELVIKTLAKYRK
;
A
#
# COMPACT_ATOMS: atom_id res chain seq x y z
N MET A 1 -2.45 14.08 -2.65
CA MET A 1 -2.06 12.93 -1.81
C MET A 1 -0.95 12.16 -2.49
N ASN A 2 0.13 11.90 -1.78
CA ASN A 2 1.27 11.14 -2.30
C ASN A 2 1.13 9.69 -1.85
N ILE A 3 1.09 8.78 -2.82
CA ILE A 3 0.85 7.35 -2.57
C ILE A 3 2.02 6.52 -3.05
N LEU A 4 2.50 5.63 -2.20
CA LEU A 4 3.46 4.59 -2.58
C LEU A 4 2.67 3.35 -2.97
N LEU A 5 2.80 2.92 -4.20
CA LEU A 5 2.05 1.80 -4.76
C LEU A 5 2.99 0.63 -5.05
N ALA A 6 2.83 -0.46 -4.34
CA ALA A 6 3.64 -1.66 -4.51
C ALA A 6 2.83 -2.75 -5.21
N GLU A 7 3.25 -3.12 -6.42
CA GLU A 7 2.60 -4.11 -7.27
C GLU A 7 3.63 -4.68 -8.25
N ASP A 8 3.75 -5.99 -8.32
CA ASP A 8 4.74 -6.63 -9.18
C ASP A 8 4.27 -6.88 -10.61
N ASN A 9 2.97 -6.93 -10.84
CA ASN A 9 2.40 -7.15 -12.16
C ASN A 9 2.28 -5.83 -12.92
N ASP A 10 2.94 -5.73 -14.08
CA ASP A 10 2.98 -4.49 -14.86
C ASP A 10 1.59 -3.97 -15.23
N LEU A 11 0.70 -4.84 -15.66
CA LEU A 11 -0.66 -4.44 -16.04
C LEU A 11 -1.45 -3.94 -14.84
N ASN A 12 -1.39 -4.65 -13.72
CA ASN A 12 -2.09 -4.24 -12.50
C ASN A 12 -1.52 -2.92 -11.96
N LEU A 13 -0.20 -2.75 -12.04
CA LEU A 13 0.45 -1.51 -11.64
C LEU A 13 -0.05 -0.34 -12.47
N GLU A 14 -0.08 -0.50 -13.78
CA GLU A 14 -0.54 0.53 -14.71
C GLU A 14 -1.99 0.92 -14.46
N ILE A 15 -2.85 -0.06 -14.25
CA ILE A 15 -4.27 0.18 -13.97
C ILE A 15 -4.45 0.93 -12.65
N ALA A 16 -3.80 0.46 -11.59
CA ALA A 16 -3.91 1.09 -10.27
C ALA A 16 -3.32 2.51 -10.29
N GLN A 17 -2.19 2.69 -10.96
CA GLN A 17 -1.57 4.00 -11.08
C GLN A 17 -2.47 4.99 -11.82
N PHE A 18 -3.05 4.56 -12.95
CA PHE A 18 -3.99 5.38 -13.71
C PHE A 18 -5.20 5.78 -12.86
N LEU A 19 -5.78 4.84 -12.15
CA LEU A 19 -6.92 5.06 -11.29
C LEU A 19 -6.62 6.11 -10.21
N LEU A 20 -5.48 5.98 -9.55
CA LEU A 20 -5.08 6.87 -8.47
C LEU A 20 -4.71 8.26 -9.00
N GLU A 21 -3.96 8.35 -10.09
CA GLU A 21 -3.57 9.63 -10.68
C GLU A 21 -4.79 10.37 -11.21
N ASN A 22 -5.74 9.65 -11.78
CA ASN A 22 -6.99 10.23 -12.28
C ASN A 22 -7.83 10.81 -11.14
N ALA A 23 -7.66 10.30 -9.92
CA ALA A 23 -8.31 10.81 -8.72
C ALA A 23 -7.53 11.96 -8.06
N GLY A 24 -6.43 12.39 -8.65
CA GLY A 24 -5.64 13.52 -8.16
C GLY A 24 -4.43 13.15 -7.31
N ALA A 25 -4.10 11.87 -7.19
CA ALA A 25 -2.95 11.43 -6.42
C ALA A 25 -1.65 11.50 -7.23
N THR A 26 -0.53 11.66 -6.53
CA THR A 26 0.80 11.48 -7.09
C THR A 26 1.28 10.11 -6.66
N VAL A 27 1.70 9.29 -7.60
CA VAL A 27 2.01 7.88 -7.34
C VAL A 27 3.49 7.60 -7.57
N THR A 28 4.12 6.94 -6.60
CA THR A 28 5.46 6.38 -6.72
C THR A 28 5.31 4.86 -6.73
N ALA A 29 5.85 4.21 -7.75
CA ALA A 29 5.68 2.77 -7.94
C ALA A 29 6.85 1.98 -7.38
N ALA A 30 6.53 0.86 -6.71
CA ALA A 30 7.49 -0.15 -6.29
C ALA A 30 7.06 -1.49 -6.89
N ARG A 31 8.00 -2.31 -7.28
CA ARG A 31 7.74 -3.57 -7.99
C ARG A 31 7.78 -4.80 -7.10
N ASN A 32 8.18 -4.64 -5.87
CA ASN A 32 8.18 -5.69 -4.86
C ASN A 32 8.24 -5.06 -3.47
N GLY A 33 8.13 -5.91 -2.44
CA GLY A 33 8.13 -5.43 -1.06
C GLY A 33 9.43 -4.78 -0.64
N GLN A 34 10.56 -5.28 -1.14
CA GLN A 34 11.85 -4.70 -0.80
C GLN A 34 11.98 -3.28 -1.36
N GLU A 35 11.57 -3.08 -2.61
CA GLU A 35 11.57 -1.73 -3.19
C GLU A 35 10.66 -0.78 -2.41
N ALA A 36 9.50 -1.27 -1.98
CA ALA A 36 8.58 -0.46 -1.19
C ALA A 36 9.22 -0.01 0.12
N VAL A 37 9.88 -0.93 0.82
CA VAL A 37 10.60 -0.62 2.07
C VAL A 37 11.70 0.41 1.79
N ASP A 38 12.50 0.18 0.76
CA ASP A 38 13.64 1.05 0.45
C ASP A 38 13.19 2.46 0.06
N ILE A 39 12.13 2.57 -0.75
CA ILE A 39 11.59 3.87 -1.16
C ILE A 39 11.04 4.61 0.06
N PHE A 40 10.27 3.93 0.89
CA PHE A 40 9.72 4.55 2.09
C PHE A 40 10.82 4.97 3.07
N ALA A 41 11.81 4.10 3.29
CA ALA A 41 12.91 4.38 4.20
C ALA A 41 13.75 5.59 3.75
N ALA A 42 13.88 5.78 2.43
CA ALA A 42 14.63 6.91 1.85
C ALA A 42 13.81 8.20 1.80
N SER A 43 12.49 8.11 2.02
CA SER A 43 11.61 9.28 1.97
C SER A 43 11.68 10.08 3.27
N ARG A 44 11.21 11.33 3.22
CA ARG A 44 11.09 12.16 4.42
C ARG A 44 9.86 11.74 5.21
N PRO A 45 9.89 11.83 6.56
CA PRO A 45 8.68 11.60 7.35
C PRO A 45 7.54 12.50 6.86
N GLY A 46 6.39 11.89 6.59
CA GLY A 46 5.21 12.60 6.09
C GLY A 46 5.18 12.82 4.58
N GLU A 47 6.22 12.39 3.85
CA GLU A 47 6.25 12.54 2.39
C GLU A 47 5.16 11.74 1.71
N PHE A 48 4.90 10.51 2.17
CA PHE A 48 3.81 9.68 1.66
C PHE A 48 2.60 9.77 2.60
N ASP A 49 1.42 9.86 2.01
CA ASP A 49 0.15 9.92 2.74
C ASP A 49 -0.44 8.54 2.98
N ALA A 50 -0.13 7.59 2.11
CA ALA A 50 -0.62 6.21 2.20
C ALA A 50 0.24 5.28 1.37
N ILE A 51 0.17 3.99 1.68
CA ILE A 51 0.82 2.93 0.92
C ILE A 51 -0.27 1.94 0.49
N LEU A 52 -0.33 1.64 -0.80
CA LEU A 52 -1.11 0.52 -1.32
C LEU A 52 -0.14 -0.62 -1.59
N MET A 53 -0.34 -1.74 -0.88
CA MET A 53 0.62 -2.84 -0.84
C MET A 53 -0.03 -4.13 -1.30
N ASP A 54 0.42 -4.67 -2.44
CA ASP A 54 0.02 -6.00 -2.88
C ASP A 54 0.58 -7.01 -1.87
N VAL A 55 -0.22 -7.99 -1.48
CA VAL A 55 0.21 -8.99 -0.51
C VAL A 55 1.09 -10.06 -1.14
N MET A 56 0.90 -10.35 -2.42
CA MET A 56 1.64 -11.40 -3.15
C MET A 56 2.64 -10.79 -4.12
N MET A 57 3.90 -10.69 -3.69
CA MET A 57 4.98 -10.16 -4.52
C MET A 57 6.24 -11.00 -4.36
N PRO A 58 7.10 -11.06 -5.41
CA PRO A 58 8.39 -11.74 -5.29
C PRO A 58 9.36 -10.94 -4.41
N VAL A 59 10.47 -11.54 -4.05
CA VAL A 59 11.54 -10.98 -3.24
C VAL A 59 11.11 -10.76 -1.80
N MET A 60 10.07 -9.95 -1.57
CA MET A 60 9.50 -9.70 -0.25
C MET A 60 8.00 -9.45 -0.42
N ASP A 61 7.17 -10.25 0.23
CA ASP A 61 5.71 -10.09 0.16
C ASP A 61 5.23 -8.86 0.93
N GLY A 62 3.95 -8.51 0.73
CA GLY A 62 3.38 -7.30 1.32
C GLY A 62 3.28 -7.34 2.84
N TYR A 63 3.06 -8.51 3.42
CA TYR A 63 2.99 -8.64 4.88
C TYR A 63 4.35 -8.38 5.52
N THR A 64 5.39 -8.97 4.96
CA THR A 64 6.77 -8.79 5.43
C THR A 64 7.22 -7.34 5.26
N ALA A 65 6.91 -6.76 4.10
CA ALA A 65 7.22 -5.34 3.83
C ALA A 65 6.54 -4.43 4.85
N THR A 66 5.27 -4.69 5.16
CA THR A 66 4.51 -3.89 6.13
C THR A 66 5.14 -4.00 7.52
N ARG A 67 5.46 -5.21 7.97
CA ARG A 67 6.14 -5.38 9.27
C ARG A 67 7.46 -4.63 9.33
N THR A 68 8.22 -4.69 8.24
CA THR A 68 9.51 -4.00 8.15
C THR A 68 9.33 -2.49 8.22
N ILE A 69 8.36 -1.94 7.47
CA ILE A 69 8.05 -0.51 7.49
C ILE A 69 7.64 -0.06 8.88
N ARG A 70 6.77 -0.82 9.56
CA ARG A 70 6.30 -0.47 10.90
C ARG A 70 7.40 -0.42 11.95
N ARG A 71 8.50 -1.13 11.71
CA ARG A 71 9.65 -1.19 12.63
C ARG A 71 10.72 -0.14 12.36
N LEU A 72 10.57 0.64 11.29
CA LEU A 72 11.52 1.70 10.99
C LEU A 72 11.48 2.77 12.08
N ASP A 73 12.65 3.29 12.42
CA ASP A 73 12.78 4.33 13.47
C ASP A 73 12.51 5.70 12.85
N ARG A 74 11.23 6.01 12.68
CA ARG A 74 10.79 7.31 12.16
C ARG A 74 9.35 7.58 12.61
N PRO A 75 8.97 8.88 12.74
CA PRO A 75 7.67 9.25 13.35
C PRO A 75 6.45 8.71 12.62
N ASP A 76 6.50 8.57 11.30
CA ASP A 76 5.35 8.13 10.50
C ASP A 76 5.26 6.62 10.29
N ALA A 77 6.29 5.86 10.68
CA ALA A 77 6.34 4.41 10.44
C ALA A 77 5.15 3.65 11.04
N GLY A 78 4.71 4.05 12.22
CA GLY A 78 3.58 3.40 12.88
C GLY A 78 2.22 4.01 12.54
N ARG A 79 2.20 5.10 11.80
CA ARG A 79 0.97 5.87 11.53
C ARG A 79 0.51 5.86 10.09
N ILE A 80 1.41 5.69 9.13
CA ILE A 80 1.05 5.77 7.73
C ILE A 80 0.00 4.70 7.39
N PRO A 81 -1.12 5.09 6.75
CA PRO A 81 -2.10 4.08 6.32
C PRO A 81 -1.48 3.14 5.30
N ILE A 82 -1.60 1.85 5.55
CA ILE A 82 -1.15 0.82 4.61
C ILE A 82 -2.38 -0.02 4.26
N LEU A 83 -2.73 -0.02 2.97
CA LEU A 83 -3.90 -0.70 2.45
C LEU A 83 -3.44 -1.94 1.69
N ALA A 84 -3.90 -3.11 2.11
CA ALA A 84 -3.59 -4.35 1.43
C ALA A 84 -4.38 -4.45 0.13
N MET A 85 -3.74 -4.91 -0.93
CA MET A 85 -4.41 -5.28 -2.17
C MET A 85 -4.28 -6.79 -2.33
N THR A 86 -5.40 -7.49 -2.46
CA THR A 86 -5.42 -8.95 -2.49
C THR A 86 -6.41 -9.46 -3.53
N ALA A 87 -6.11 -10.64 -4.09
CA ALA A 87 -7.03 -11.33 -5.00
C ALA A 87 -8.18 -12.00 -4.25
N ASN A 88 -8.04 -12.19 -2.94
CA ASN A 88 -9.01 -12.93 -2.12
C ASN A 88 -9.48 -12.10 -0.93
N ALA A 89 -10.77 -12.21 -0.63
CA ALA A 89 -11.39 -11.50 0.48
C ALA A 89 -11.70 -12.42 1.67
N PHE A 90 -10.91 -13.47 1.87
CA PHE A 90 -11.12 -14.40 2.97
C PHE A 90 -10.80 -13.77 4.33
N ALA A 91 -11.56 -14.14 5.35
CA ALA A 91 -11.38 -13.61 6.70
C ALA A 91 -9.96 -13.83 7.24
N GLU A 92 -9.34 -14.97 6.89
CA GLU A 92 -7.98 -15.30 7.30
C GLU A 92 -6.97 -14.33 6.69
N ASP A 93 -7.14 -13.95 5.42
CA ASP A 93 -6.27 -12.99 4.75
C ASP A 93 -6.39 -11.60 5.37
N ARG A 94 -7.60 -11.20 5.74
CA ARG A 94 -7.83 -9.94 6.44
C ARG A 94 -7.11 -9.92 7.78
N ARG A 95 -7.19 -11.02 8.52
CA ARG A 95 -6.54 -11.12 9.83
C ARG A 95 -5.03 -11.02 9.68
N ARG A 96 -4.45 -11.71 8.68
CA ARG A 96 -3.01 -11.64 8.41
C ARG A 96 -2.58 -10.20 8.08
N ALA A 97 -3.38 -9.49 7.31
CA ALA A 97 -3.11 -8.10 6.97
C ALA A 97 -3.07 -7.23 8.23
N TYR A 98 -4.07 -7.33 9.09
CA TYR A 98 -4.11 -6.55 10.33
C TYR A 98 -2.98 -6.93 11.27
N GLU A 99 -2.67 -8.20 11.41
CA GLU A 99 -1.56 -8.66 12.25
C GLU A 99 -0.22 -8.16 11.75
N ALA A 100 -0.06 -7.98 10.44
CA ALA A 100 1.15 -7.42 9.85
C ALA A 100 1.26 -5.91 10.06
N GLY A 101 0.16 -5.24 10.40
CA GLY A 101 0.13 -3.79 10.63
C GLY A 101 -0.56 -3.00 9.54
N MET A 102 -1.30 -3.67 8.65
CA MET A 102 -2.10 -3.00 7.61
C MET A 102 -3.40 -2.47 8.19
N ASN A 103 -3.90 -1.37 7.63
CA ASN A 103 -5.09 -0.68 8.14
C ASN A 103 -6.37 -1.13 7.46
N GLU A 104 -6.32 -1.43 6.17
CA GLU A 104 -7.48 -1.77 5.36
C GLU A 104 -7.10 -2.84 4.36
N HIS A 105 -8.11 -3.39 3.71
CA HIS A 105 -7.99 -4.48 2.79
C HIS A 105 -8.87 -4.18 1.57
N LEU A 106 -8.25 -4.20 0.40
CA LEU A 106 -8.93 -3.96 -0.88
C LEU A 106 -8.79 -5.20 -1.74
N THR A 107 -9.89 -5.63 -2.34
CA THR A 107 -9.92 -6.80 -3.22
C THR A 107 -9.69 -6.37 -4.67
N LYS A 108 -8.87 -7.12 -5.39
CA LYS A 108 -8.67 -6.91 -6.84
C LYS A 108 -9.84 -7.52 -7.62
N PRO A 109 -10.24 -6.91 -8.73
CA PRO A 109 -9.75 -5.65 -9.28
C PRO A 109 -10.20 -4.46 -8.43
N LEU A 110 -9.35 -3.43 -8.37
CA LEU A 110 -9.65 -2.24 -7.58
C LEU A 110 -10.82 -1.46 -8.19
N GLU A 111 -11.75 -1.06 -7.32
CA GLU A 111 -12.87 -0.21 -7.71
C GLU A 111 -12.55 1.23 -7.30
N THR A 112 -12.63 2.16 -8.26
CA THR A 112 -12.24 3.55 -8.06
C THR A 112 -12.93 4.18 -6.85
N GLU A 113 -14.26 4.04 -6.76
CA GLU A 113 -15.02 4.66 -5.68
C GLU A 113 -14.63 4.11 -4.31
N LEU A 114 -14.41 2.79 -4.22
CA LEU A 114 -14.04 2.15 -2.97
C LEU A 114 -12.65 2.57 -2.53
N VAL A 115 -11.70 2.65 -3.47
CA VAL A 115 -10.33 3.07 -3.17
C VAL A 115 -10.33 4.51 -2.66
N ILE A 116 -11.02 5.41 -3.35
CA ILE A 116 -11.10 6.83 -2.96
C ILE A 116 -11.76 6.96 -1.60
N LYS A 117 -12.86 6.26 -1.37
CA LYS A 117 -13.58 6.28 -0.10
C LYS A 117 -12.71 5.79 1.05
N THR A 118 -11.95 4.73 0.82
CA THR A 118 -11.06 4.16 1.83
C THR A 118 -9.92 5.12 2.15
N LEU A 119 -9.31 5.71 1.14
CA LEU A 119 -8.25 6.70 1.34
C LEU A 119 -8.75 7.93 2.08
N ALA A 120 -9.99 8.34 1.82
CA ALA A 120 -10.59 9.51 2.47
C ALA A 120 -10.72 9.34 3.98
N LYS A 121 -10.85 8.11 4.48
CA LYS A 121 -10.90 7.83 5.92
C LYS A 121 -9.62 8.25 6.64
N TYR A 122 -8.49 8.23 5.94
CA TYR A 122 -7.18 8.50 6.50
C TYR A 122 -6.64 9.87 6.10
N ARG A 123 -7.42 10.64 5.40
CA ARG A 123 -7.06 11.99 4.99
C ARG A 123 -7.18 12.93 6.18
N LYS A 124 -6.13 13.67 6.40
CA LYS A 124 -6.10 14.67 7.49
C LYS A 124 -6.76 15.97 7.07
#